data_4d507e11ee1ee40d4743751d3751ddea
#
_entry.id   4d507e11ee1ee40d4743751d3751ddea
#
_cell.length_a   1.000
_cell.length_b   1.000
_cell.length_c   1.000
_cell.angle_alpha   90.00
_cell.angle_beta   90.00
_cell.angle_gamma   90.00
#
_symmetry.space_group_name_H-M   'P 1'
#
loop_
_entity.id
_entity.type
_entity.pdbx_description
1 polymer ?
#
loop_
_entity_poly.entity_id
_entity_poly.type
_entity_poly.pdbx_seq_one_letter_code
_entity_poly.pdbx_strand_id
1 'polypeptide(L)'
;VEFIELSSDEPDVVSKAVSNISTAAQYSKLNHNASFEIKIRLALMDGISVWESSSSTGFSIATQAKQHPSIQLHFVEKGRSLSRTNNSAIDASAGTAYLLRDVVKHDLISEPGTSQICVTMSSARYMGLLADISSMHCTANSNQINLQCLKDAAKLLVSVSSLELPAGEKSLGPNVFTEAFLAIFIQNWPRQCGDRNNLVAWPFYVKHAIYWMHANATRKITLEALAAASGVSVRTLQLGFRKATGLSPMGYLTNFRLECAYKDLLTEPETTTIDDISRRWGFTNPGKFSAQIRQKYGRNPLAVRKAQ
;
A
#
# COMPACT_ATOMS: atom_id res chain seq x y z
N VAL A 1 -3.82 -17.00 -1.22
CA VAL A 1 -4.78 -16.22 -0.43
C VAL A 1 -4.77 -16.76 0.99
N GLU A 2 -4.64 -15.90 1.97
CA GLU A 2 -4.78 -16.28 3.37
C GLU A 2 -6.05 -15.63 3.91
N PHE A 3 -6.84 -16.38 4.68
CA PHE A 3 -8.09 -15.90 5.25
C PHE A 3 -8.21 -16.29 6.72
N ILE A 4 -8.69 -15.37 7.57
CA ILE A 4 -9.06 -15.62 8.95
C ILE A 4 -10.47 -15.09 9.20
N GLU A 5 -11.26 -15.87 9.93
CA GLU A 5 -12.46 -15.39 10.61
C GLU A 5 -12.33 -15.70 12.10
N LEU A 6 -12.41 -14.68 12.94
CA LEU A 6 -12.16 -14.78 14.37
C LEU A 6 -13.18 -13.96 15.16
N SER A 7 -13.70 -14.55 16.23
CA SER A 7 -14.41 -13.82 17.30
C SER A 7 -13.70 -14.11 18.61
N SER A 8 -13.31 -13.07 19.35
CA SER A 8 -12.55 -13.23 20.59
C SER A 8 -12.85 -12.12 21.59
N ASP A 9 -12.73 -12.46 22.86
CA ASP A 9 -12.75 -11.57 24.03
C ASP A 9 -11.34 -11.35 24.62
N GLU A 10 -10.32 -11.94 24.01
CA GLU A 10 -8.91 -11.82 24.41
C GLU A 10 -8.09 -11.05 23.38
N PRO A 11 -7.55 -9.84 23.73
CA PRO A 11 -6.76 -9.02 22.81
C PRO A 11 -5.51 -9.73 22.27
N ASP A 12 -4.84 -10.53 23.08
CA ASP A 12 -3.59 -11.20 22.71
C ASP A 12 -3.82 -12.30 21.66
N VAL A 13 -4.95 -13.00 21.74
CA VAL A 13 -5.37 -13.99 20.73
C VAL A 13 -5.55 -13.32 19.39
N VAL A 14 -6.24 -12.18 19.36
CA VAL A 14 -6.47 -11.39 18.14
C VAL A 14 -5.15 -10.84 17.59
N SER A 15 -4.31 -10.28 18.45
CA SER A 15 -3.01 -9.72 18.09
C SER A 15 -2.11 -10.77 17.43
N LYS A 16 -2.04 -11.98 17.99
CA LYS A 16 -1.27 -13.09 17.44
C LYS A 16 -1.81 -13.55 16.10
N ALA A 17 -3.12 -13.76 15.98
CA ALA A 17 -3.76 -14.21 14.76
C ALA A 17 -3.53 -13.23 13.60
N VAL A 18 -3.77 -11.94 13.80
CA VAL A 18 -3.60 -10.90 12.77
C VAL A 18 -2.14 -10.72 12.40
N SER A 19 -1.22 -10.70 13.38
CA SER A 19 0.20 -10.49 13.12
C SER A 19 0.87 -11.63 12.35
N ASN A 20 0.32 -12.82 12.37
CA ASN A 20 0.81 -13.96 11.58
C ASN A 20 0.58 -13.76 10.08
N ILE A 21 -0.52 -13.11 9.69
CA ILE A 21 -0.93 -12.97 8.29
C ILE A 21 -0.57 -11.58 7.73
N SER A 22 -0.74 -10.51 8.51
CA SER A 22 -0.64 -9.14 8.02
C SER A 22 0.49 -8.34 8.70
N THR A 23 0.27 -7.07 8.97
CA THR A 23 1.18 -6.19 9.72
C THR A 23 1.23 -6.58 11.19
N ALA A 24 2.35 -6.30 11.86
CA ALA A 24 2.41 -6.42 13.31
C ALA A 24 1.32 -5.52 13.93
N ALA A 25 0.34 -6.15 14.58
CA ALA A 25 -0.82 -5.47 15.15
C ALA A 25 -0.97 -5.89 16.61
N GLN A 26 -1.05 -4.92 17.49
CA GLN A 26 -1.31 -5.14 18.91
C GLN A 26 -2.68 -4.59 19.26
N TYR A 27 -3.60 -5.47 19.59
CA TYR A 27 -4.93 -5.13 20.07
C TYR A 27 -4.92 -4.93 21.58
N SER A 28 -5.73 -4.01 22.07
CA SER A 28 -5.86 -3.72 23.49
C SER A 28 -7.28 -3.27 23.84
N LYS A 29 -7.66 -3.42 25.10
CA LYS A 29 -8.87 -2.83 25.66
C LYS A 29 -8.77 -1.31 25.64
N LEU A 30 -9.90 -0.61 25.57
CA LEU A 30 -9.92 0.86 25.64
C LEU A 30 -9.40 1.40 26.96
N ASN A 31 -9.66 0.68 28.05
CA ASN A 31 -9.09 0.93 29.38
C ASN A 31 -9.01 -0.39 30.17
N HIS A 32 -8.32 -0.40 31.30
CA HIS A 32 -8.07 -1.61 32.09
C HIS A 32 -9.35 -2.31 32.58
N ASN A 33 -10.42 -1.58 32.80
CA ASN A 33 -11.71 -2.10 33.32
C ASN A 33 -12.69 -2.40 32.17
N ALA A 34 -12.37 -2.11 30.93
CA ALA A 34 -13.26 -2.38 29.82
C ALA A 34 -13.31 -3.88 29.51
N SER A 35 -14.48 -4.36 29.13
CA SER A 35 -14.62 -5.62 28.44
C SER A 35 -13.99 -5.51 27.04
N PHE A 36 -13.67 -6.64 26.42
CA PHE A 36 -13.16 -6.71 25.07
C PHE A 36 -13.95 -7.75 24.30
N GLU A 37 -14.49 -7.39 23.19
CA GLU A 37 -15.11 -8.30 22.22
C GLU A 37 -14.89 -7.75 20.83
N ILE A 38 -14.38 -8.57 19.95
CA ILE A 38 -14.18 -8.21 18.56
C ILE A 38 -14.50 -9.39 17.64
N LYS A 39 -15.10 -9.08 16.49
CA LYS A 39 -15.25 -9.99 15.36
C LYS A 39 -14.43 -9.43 14.22
N ILE A 40 -13.56 -10.27 13.64
CA ILE A 40 -12.68 -9.90 12.52
C ILE A 40 -12.82 -10.94 11.42
N ARG A 41 -12.89 -10.44 10.17
CA ARG A 41 -12.66 -11.20 8.93
C ARG A 41 -11.51 -10.54 8.20
N LEU A 42 -10.44 -11.27 7.97
CA LEU A 42 -9.23 -10.77 7.32
C LEU A 42 -8.89 -11.63 6.12
N ALA A 43 -8.66 -11.00 4.98
CA ALA A 43 -8.15 -11.62 3.76
C ALA A 43 -6.84 -10.96 3.35
N LEU A 44 -5.83 -11.76 3.00
CA LEU A 44 -4.56 -11.30 2.42
C LEU A 44 -4.42 -11.85 1.01
N MET A 45 -4.31 -10.96 0.06
CA MET A 45 -4.19 -11.25 -1.37
C MET A 45 -3.16 -10.33 -2.00
N ASP A 46 -2.15 -10.89 -2.61
CA ASP A 46 -1.24 -10.20 -3.52
C ASP A 46 -0.76 -8.79 -3.05
N GLY A 47 -0.45 -8.65 -1.75
CA GLY A 47 0.02 -7.39 -1.16
C GLY A 47 -1.09 -6.40 -0.79
N ILE A 48 -2.36 -6.79 -0.91
CA ILE A 48 -3.51 -6.13 -0.30
C ILE A 48 -4.01 -6.98 0.84
N SER A 49 -4.23 -6.38 2.00
CA SER A 49 -5.02 -6.99 3.07
C SER A 49 -6.32 -6.20 3.25
N VAL A 50 -7.41 -6.93 3.34
CA VAL A 50 -8.74 -6.37 3.61
C VAL A 50 -9.25 -6.99 4.88
N TRP A 51 -9.67 -6.18 5.82
CA TRP A 51 -10.24 -6.64 7.07
C TRP A 51 -11.50 -5.87 7.45
N GLU A 52 -12.49 -6.65 7.82
CA GLU A 52 -13.73 -6.18 8.43
C GLU A 52 -13.62 -6.40 9.92
N SER A 53 -13.99 -5.41 10.70
CA SER A 53 -14.04 -5.53 12.15
C SER A 53 -15.33 -4.95 12.72
N SER A 54 -15.85 -5.58 13.76
CA SER A 54 -16.95 -5.05 14.57
C SER A 54 -16.74 -5.38 16.03
N SER A 55 -17.09 -4.44 16.91
CA SER A 55 -16.94 -4.59 18.35
C SER A 55 -18.08 -3.89 19.07
N SER A 56 -18.71 -4.58 20.02
CA SER A 56 -19.70 -4.01 20.92
C SER A 56 -19.07 -3.20 22.06
N THR A 57 -17.83 -3.53 22.42
CA THR A 57 -17.11 -2.97 23.57
C THR A 57 -16.07 -1.92 23.19
N GLY A 58 -15.74 -1.82 21.92
CA GLY A 58 -14.62 -1.02 21.43
C GLY A 58 -13.24 -1.63 21.70
N PHE A 59 -12.22 -1.11 21.05
CA PHE A 59 -10.84 -1.57 21.16
C PHE A 59 -9.86 -0.51 20.67
N SER A 60 -8.59 -0.69 21.00
CA SER A 60 -7.49 0.03 20.37
C SER A 60 -6.55 -0.94 19.65
N ILE A 61 -5.97 -0.46 18.54
CA ILE A 61 -4.95 -1.18 17.77
C ILE A 61 -3.74 -0.27 17.63
N ALA A 62 -2.56 -0.80 17.91
CA ALA A 62 -1.30 -0.23 17.48
C ALA A 62 -0.71 -1.11 16.39
N THR A 63 -0.45 -0.53 15.21
CA THR A 63 0.18 -1.25 14.10
C THR A 63 1.51 -0.64 13.72
N GLN A 64 2.42 -1.49 13.27
CA GLN A 64 3.70 -1.06 12.71
C GLN A 64 4.00 -1.83 11.43
N ALA A 65 4.31 -1.11 10.35
CA ALA A 65 4.70 -1.73 9.10
C ALA A 65 6.00 -2.53 9.26
N LYS A 66 6.02 -3.78 8.78
CA LYS A 66 7.20 -4.68 8.93
C LYS A 66 8.37 -4.26 8.04
N GLN A 67 8.12 -3.79 6.83
CA GLN A 67 9.18 -3.51 5.84
C GLN A 67 9.00 -2.20 5.07
N HIS A 68 7.79 -1.87 4.67
CA HIS A 68 7.50 -0.70 3.83
C HIS A 68 6.29 0.05 4.36
N PRO A 69 6.24 1.40 4.19
CA PRO A 69 5.04 2.16 4.45
C PRO A 69 3.82 1.58 3.73
N SER A 70 2.64 1.80 4.25
CA SER A 70 1.39 1.35 3.66
C SER A 70 0.47 2.51 3.31
N ILE A 71 -0.44 2.23 2.38
CA ILE A 71 -1.60 3.05 2.09
C ILE A 71 -2.79 2.34 2.71
N GLN A 72 -3.61 3.04 3.47
CA GLN A 72 -4.75 2.46 4.15
C GLN A 72 -6.03 3.22 3.81
N LEU A 73 -7.05 2.48 3.40
CA LEU A 73 -8.41 2.96 3.17
C LEU A 73 -9.29 2.43 4.29
N HIS A 74 -10.02 3.31 4.94
CA HIS A 74 -10.95 2.95 6.00
C HIS A 74 -12.35 3.41 5.64
N PHE A 75 -13.34 2.59 5.92
CA PHE A 75 -14.76 2.88 5.80
C PHE A 75 -15.44 2.60 7.14
N VAL A 76 -15.90 3.64 7.81
CA VAL A 76 -16.65 3.50 9.07
C VAL A 76 -18.11 3.30 8.73
N GLU A 77 -18.65 2.11 9.01
CA GLU A 77 -20.03 1.77 8.70
C GLU A 77 -20.98 2.13 9.85
N LYS A 78 -20.52 1.90 11.08
CA LYS A 78 -21.25 2.22 12.32
C LYS A 78 -20.28 2.74 13.37
N GLY A 79 -20.79 3.55 14.30
CA GLY A 79 -20.01 4.05 15.42
C GLY A 79 -19.00 5.12 15.02
N ARG A 80 -17.85 5.13 15.69
CA ARG A 80 -16.80 6.14 15.53
C ARG A 80 -15.42 5.53 15.73
N SER A 81 -14.47 5.97 14.92
CA SER A 81 -13.06 5.59 15.04
C SER A 81 -12.13 6.80 14.97
N LEU A 82 -11.09 6.78 15.77
CA LEU A 82 -10.01 7.76 15.78
C LEU A 82 -8.73 7.11 15.30
N SER A 83 -8.23 7.57 14.18
CA SER A 83 -6.96 7.13 13.58
C SER A 83 -5.86 8.15 13.84
N ARG A 84 -4.69 7.70 14.28
CA ARG A 84 -3.50 8.54 14.46
C ARG A 84 -2.30 7.92 13.77
N THR A 85 -1.60 8.72 13.01
CA THR A 85 -0.29 8.40 12.42
C THR A 85 0.72 9.44 12.87
N ASN A 86 1.99 9.28 12.49
CA ASN A 86 3.01 10.30 12.79
C ASN A 86 2.66 11.69 12.23
N ASN A 87 1.87 11.76 11.15
CA ASN A 87 1.64 12.99 10.38
C ASN A 87 0.17 13.46 10.36
N SER A 88 -0.76 12.66 10.88
CA SER A 88 -2.19 12.99 10.80
C SER A 88 -2.99 12.34 11.93
N ALA A 89 -4.08 13.00 12.29
CA ALA A 89 -5.13 12.42 13.12
C ALA A 89 -6.47 12.63 12.40
N ILE A 90 -7.26 11.58 12.31
CA ILE A 90 -8.58 11.58 11.65
C ILE A 90 -9.59 11.02 12.63
N ASP A 91 -10.62 11.81 12.87
CA ASP A 91 -11.78 11.43 13.67
C ASP A 91 -12.94 11.15 12.69
N ALA A 92 -13.38 9.90 12.63
CA ALA A 92 -14.31 9.42 11.64
C ALA A 92 -15.54 8.76 12.30
N SER A 93 -16.71 9.22 11.92
CA SER A 93 -18.00 8.64 12.30
C SER A 93 -18.61 7.80 11.18
N ALA A 94 -19.70 7.10 11.49
CA ALA A 94 -20.46 6.34 10.50
C ALA A 94 -20.73 7.14 9.22
N GLY A 95 -20.49 6.52 8.06
CA GLY A 95 -20.61 7.16 6.76
C GLY A 95 -19.36 7.93 6.32
N THR A 96 -18.28 7.92 7.10
CA THR A 96 -16.98 8.49 6.69
C THR A 96 -16.08 7.42 6.10
N ALA A 97 -15.45 7.74 4.97
CA ALA A 97 -14.29 7.02 4.47
C ALA A 97 -13.04 7.90 4.58
N TYR A 98 -11.89 7.30 4.87
CA TYR A 98 -10.65 8.06 4.92
C TYR A 98 -9.45 7.28 4.38
N LEU A 99 -8.46 8.04 3.90
CA LEU A 99 -7.25 7.57 3.27
C LEU A 99 -6.04 8.01 4.09
N LEU A 100 -5.25 7.05 4.56
CA LEU A 100 -3.96 7.28 5.18
C LEU A 100 -2.86 6.89 4.19
N ARG A 101 -1.81 7.71 4.11
CA ARG A 101 -0.67 7.54 3.20
C ARG A 101 0.62 7.41 3.98
N ASP A 102 1.57 6.65 3.42
CA ASP A 102 2.91 6.47 3.98
C ASP A 102 2.90 6.04 5.46
N VAL A 103 1.96 5.13 5.77
CA VAL A 103 1.75 4.69 7.15
C VAL A 103 2.84 3.72 7.57
N VAL A 104 3.68 4.15 8.52
CA VAL A 104 4.69 3.32 9.19
C VAL A 104 4.18 2.87 10.55
N LYS A 105 3.60 3.79 11.32
CA LYS A 105 2.89 3.52 12.58
C LYS A 105 1.48 4.06 12.49
N HIS A 106 0.56 3.30 13.02
CA HIS A 106 -0.85 3.68 13.05
C HIS A 106 -1.49 3.19 14.35
N ASP A 107 -2.06 4.11 15.09
CA ASP A 107 -2.87 3.85 16.26
C ASP A 107 -4.34 4.12 15.89
N LEU A 108 -5.18 3.12 16.08
CA LEU A 108 -6.61 3.19 15.84
C LEU A 108 -7.35 2.95 17.15
N ILE A 109 -8.26 3.84 17.49
CA ILE A 109 -9.23 3.68 18.57
C ILE A 109 -10.60 3.52 17.95
N SER A 110 -11.25 2.41 18.24
CA SER A 110 -12.60 2.08 17.78
C SER A 110 -13.54 2.13 18.99
N GLU A 111 -14.51 3.04 18.97
CA GLU A 111 -15.47 3.20 20.07
C GLU A 111 -16.44 2.01 20.13
N PRO A 112 -17.13 1.78 21.28
CA PRO A 112 -18.14 0.75 21.38
C PRO A 112 -19.23 0.86 20.30
N GLY A 113 -19.63 -0.28 19.73
CA GLY A 113 -20.62 -0.33 18.66
C GLY A 113 -20.08 0.00 17.27
N THR A 114 -18.75 0.13 17.11
CA THR A 114 -18.14 0.45 15.82
C THR A 114 -18.01 -0.79 14.93
N SER A 115 -18.33 -0.59 13.66
CA SER A 115 -18.10 -1.52 12.56
C SER A 115 -17.40 -0.79 11.42
N GLN A 116 -16.32 -1.37 10.90
CA GLN A 116 -15.49 -0.75 9.86
C GLN A 116 -14.81 -1.77 8.95
N ILE A 117 -14.47 -1.30 7.75
CA ILE A 117 -13.66 -2.03 6.78
C ILE A 117 -12.36 -1.26 6.59
N CYS A 118 -11.25 -1.96 6.58
CA CYS A 118 -9.95 -1.39 6.22
C CYS A 118 -9.31 -2.18 5.09
N VAL A 119 -8.78 -1.47 4.11
CA VAL A 119 -7.95 -2.02 3.04
C VAL A 119 -6.55 -1.46 3.19
N THR A 120 -5.59 -2.34 3.43
CA THR A 120 -4.17 -1.97 3.54
C THR A 120 -3.43 -2.45 2.30
N MET A 121 -2.71 -1.55 1.66
CA MET A 121 -1.92 -1.81 0.45
C MET A 121 -0.45 -1.51 0.72
N SER A 122 0.45 -2.41 0.35
CA SER A 122 1.89 -2.15 0.42
C SER A 122 2.28 -1.04 -0.56
N SER A 123 2.86 0.06 -0.05
CA SER A 123 3.30 1.17 -0.91
C SER A 123 4.38 0.72 -1.90
N ALA A 124 5.27 -0.22 -1.51
CA ALA A 124 6.31 -0.74 -2.39
C ALA A 124 5.75 -1.42 -3.65
N ARG A 125 4.63 -2.16 -3.50
CA ARG A 125 3.99 -2.86 -4.61
C ARG A 125 3.18 -1.92 -5.51
N TYR A 126 2.57 -0.89 -4.94
CA TYR A 126 1.64 0.00 -5.62
C TYR A 126 2.18 1.42 -5.82
N MET A 127 3.50 1.59 -5.81
CA MET A 127 4.16 2.90 -5.96
C MET A 127 3.79 3.64 -7.26
N GLY A 128 3.45 2.91 -8.33
CA GLY A 128 2.92 3.51 -9.56
C GLY A 128 1.60 4.26 -9.37
N LEU A 129 0.86 3.97 -8.29
CA LEU A 129 -0.39 4.63 -7.94
C LEU A 129 -0.18 5.85 -7.02
N LEU A 130 1.02 6.03 -6.42
CA LEU A 130 1.27 7.08 -5.43
C LEU A 130 1.09 8.49 -6.01
N ALA A 131 1.42 8.69 -7.28
CA ALA A 131 1.19 9.98 -7.95
C ALA A 131 -0.31 10.34 -8.00
N ASP A 132 -1.16 9.36 -8.28
CA ASP A 132 -2.62 9.52 -8.28
C ASP A 132 -3.16 9.75 -6.86
N ILE A 133 -2.60 9.04 -5.87
CA ILE A 133 -3.02 9.09 -4.46
C ILE A 133 -2.64 10.42 -3.79
N SER A 134 -1.55 11.06 -4.21
CA SER A 134 -1.12 12.35 -3.62
C SER A 134 -2.14 13.47 -3.78
N SER A 135 -2.94 13.43 -4.84
CA SER A 135 -4.01 14.39 -5.13
C SER A 135 -5.37 14.04 -4.50
N MET A 136 -5.50 12.89 -3.85
CA MET A 136 -6.75 12.43 -3.25
C MET A 136 -7.04 13.12 -1.91
N HIS A 137 -8.31 13.37 -1.60
CA HIS A 137 -8.73 13.84 -0.28
C HIS A 137 -8.41 12.81 0.81
N CYS A 138 -8.06 13.28 2.01
CA CYS A 138 -7.86 12.39 3.15
C CYS A 138 -9.16 11.80 3.68
N THR A 139 -10.29 12.51 3.52
CA THR A 139 -11.62 12.08 3.97
C THR A 139 -12.67 12.23 2.88
N ALA A 140 -13.67 11.38 2.91
CA ALA A 140 -14.78 11.39 1.98
C ALA A 140 -16.05 10.84 2.64
N ASN A 141 -17.22 11.15 2.09
CA ASN A 141 -18.48 10.57 2.52
C ASN A 141 -18.68 9.22 1.82
N SER A 142 -18.63 8.12 2.58
CA SER A 142 -18.74 6.76 2.05
C SER A 142 -20.16 6.41 1.53
N ASN A 143 -21.14 7.24 1.79
CA ASN A 143 -22.51 7.06 1.28
C ASN A 143 -22.68 7.60 -0.15
N GLN A 144 -21.68 8.28 -0.70
CA GLN A 144 -21.66 8.59 -2.12
C GLN A 144 -21.59 7.29 -2.94
N ILE A 145 -22.35 7.22 -4.03
CA ILE A 145 -22.53 6.00 -4.83
C ILE A 145 -21.19 5.38 -5.28
N ASN A 146 -20.24 6.23 -5.65
CA ASN A 146 -18.91 5.79 -6.11
C ASN A 146 -18.11 5.12 -5.00
N LEU A 147 -18.20 5.64 -3.77
CA LEU A 147 -17.51 5.09 -2.61
C LEU A 147 -18.24 3.89 -2.02
N GLN A 148 -19.56 3.83 -2.20
CA GLN A 148 -20.33 2.62 -1.89
C GLN A 148 -19.83 1.45 -2.75
N CYS A 149 -19.68 1.64 -4.07
CA CYS A 149 -19.14 0.61 -4.97
C CYS A 149 -17.73 0.16 -4.54
N LEU A 150 -16.88 1.09 -4.09
CA LEU A 150 -15.55 0.77 -3.62
C LEU A 150 -15.58 -0.04 -2.31
N LYS A 151 -16.46 0.32 -1.39
CA LYS A 151 -16.69 -0.42 -0.15
C LYS A 151 -17.22 -1.83 -0.42
N ASP A 152 -18.17 -1.98 -1.34
CA ASP A 152 -18.72 -3.28 -1.72
C ASP A 152 -17.69 -4.15 -2.43
N ALA A 153 -16.81 -3.56 -3.25
CA ALA A 153 -15.68 -4.26 -3.84
C ALA A 153 -14.69 -4.76 -2.76
N ALA A 154 -14.43 -3.98 -1.70
CA ALA A 154 -13.61 -4.43 -0.57
C ALA A 154 -14.25 -5.61 0.17
N LYS A 155 -15.56 -5.57 0.42
CA LYS A 155 -16.31 -6.71 1.00
C LYS A 155 -16.26 -7.95 0.13
N LEU A 156 -16.38 -7.77 -1.18
CA LEU A 156 -16.29 -8.87 -2.14
C LEU A 156 -14.92 -9.57 -2.06
N LEU A 157 -13.83 -8.80 -1.91
CA LEU A 157 -12.49 -9.37 -1.73
C LEU A 157 -12.42 -10.31 -0.50
N VAL A 158 -13.01 -9.91 0.62
CA VAL A 158 -13.08 -10.75 1.83
C VAL A 158 -13.92 -12.00 1.57
N SER A 159 -15.08 -11.84 0.94
CA SER A 159 -16.01 -12.95 0.69
C SER A 159 -15.45 -13.99 -0.30
N VAL A 160 -14.80 -13.54 -1.37
CA VAL A 160 -14.15 -14.43 -2.34
C VAL A 160 -12.98 -15.19 -1.70
N SER A 161 -12.26 -14.56 -0.77
CA SER A 161 -11.14 -15.19 -0.07
C SER A 161 -11.56 -16.28 0.90
N SER A 162 -12.82 -16.27 1.37
CA SER A 162 -13.38 -17.30 2.24
C SER A 162 -13.94 -18.51 1.49
N LEU A 163 -13.99 -18.47 0.14
CA LEU A 163 -14.49 -19.59 -0.65
C LEU A 163 -13.41 -20.66 -0.78
N GLU A 164 -13.72 -21.86 -0.32
CA GLU A 164 -12.94 -23.07 -0.63
C GLU A 164 -13.24 -23.49 -2.07
N LEU A 165 -12.23 -23.40 -2.94
CA LEU A 165 -12.36 -23.90 -4.30
C LEU A 165 -12.07 -25.40 -4.34
N PRO A 166 -12.80 -26.18 -5.16
CA PRO A 166 -12.51 -27.60 -5.36
C PRO A 166 -11.05 -27.81 -5.79
N ALA A 167 -10.42 -28.85 -5.24
CA ALA A 167 -9.03 -29.19 -5.55
C ALA A 167 -8.90 -29.48 -7.06
N GLY A 168 -8.12 -28.65 -7.76
CA GLY A 168 -7.87 -28.78 -9.20
C GLY A 168 -8.47 -27.69 -10.08
N GLU A 169 -9.37 -26.85 -9.59
CA GLU A 169 -9.81 -25.69 -10.34
C GLU A 169 -8.79 -24.53 -10.19
N LYS A 170 -8.35 -24.01 -11.33
CA LYS A 170 -7.57 -22.75 -11.34
C LYS A 170 -8.51 -21.62 -10.90
N SER A 171 -8.35 -21.16 -9.67
CA SER A 171 -8.92 -19.90 -9.23
C SER A 171 -8.72 -18.85 -10.34
N LEU A 172 -9.77 -18.14 -10.72
CA LEU A 172 -9.62 -16.81 -11.32
C LEU A 172 -8.71 -16.07 -10.35
N GLY A 173 -7.42 -15.94 -10.74
CA GLY A 173 -6.37 -15.60 -9.80
C GLY A 173 -6.73 -14.38 -8.96
N PRO A 174 -6.35 -14.32 -7.68
CA PRO A 174 -6.60 -13.19 -6.78
C PRO A 174 -6.28 -11.84 -7.42
N ASN A 175 -5.39 -11.83 -8.39
CA ASN A 175 -4.95 -10.67 -9.15
C ASN A 175 -6.08 -9.93 -9.87
N VAL A 176 -7.08 -10.63 -10.45
CA VAL A 176 -8.17 -9.98 -11.20
C VAL A 176 -9.04 -9.13 -10.27
N PHE A 177 -9.40 -9.65 -9.11
CA PHE A 177 -10.20 -8.92 -8.12
C PHE A 177 -9.42 -7.75 -7.50
N THR A 178 -8.14 -7.96 -7.26
CA THR A 178 -7.23 -6.93 -6.75
C THR A 178 -7.06 -5.79 -7.77
N GLU A 179 -6.86 -6.10 -9.04
CA GLU A 179 -6.75 -5.11 -10.11
C GLU A 179 -8.07 -4.36 -10.31
N ALA A 180 -9.20 -5.05 -10.27
CA ALA A 180 -10.52 -4.42 -10.35
C ALA A 180 -10.76 -3.47 -9.17
N PHE A 181 -10.43 -3.87 -7.94
CA PHE A 181 -10.52 -3.01 -6.76
C PHE A 181 -9.65 -1.75 -6.92
N LEU A 182 -8.41 -1.89 -7.35
CA LEU A 182 -7.50 -0.77 -7.57
C LEU A 182 -8.00 0.19 -8.65
N ALA A 183 -8.56 -0.33 -9.74
CA ALA A 183 -9.17 0.48 -10.80
C ALA A 183 -10.36 1.28 -10.27
N ILE A 184 -11.26 0.65 -9.51
CA ILE A 184 -12.40 1.29 -8.86
C ILE A 184 -11.91 2.38 -7.88
N PHE A 185 -10.90 2.08 -7.06
CA PHE A 185 -10.34 3.02 -6.10
C PHE A 185 -9.80 4.28 -6.78
N ILE A 186 -8.94 4.13 -7.79
CA ILE A 186 -8.32 5.26 -8.48
C ILE A 186 -9.35 6.12 -9.19
N GLN A 187 -10.39 5.50 -9.77
CA GLN A 187 -11.42 6.23 -10.52
C GLN A 187 -12.42 6.97 -9.63
N ASN A 188 -12.72 6.43 -8.45
CA ASN A 188 -13.86 6.88 -7.65
C ASN A 188 -13.48 7.65 -6.39
N TRP A 189 -12.23 7.54 -5.89
CA TRP A 189 -11.85 8.29 -4.70
C TRP A 189 -11.78 9.80 -4.99
N PRO A 190 -12.38 10.66 -4.13
CA PRO A 190 -12.41 12.10 -4.34
C PRO A 190 -11.01 12.73 -4.37
N ARG A 191 -10.82 13.68 -5.29
CA ARG A 191 -9.56 14.40 -5.48
C ARG A 191 -9.71 15.87 -5.10
N GLN A 192 -8.62 16.51 -4.70
CA GLN A 192 -8.61 17.94 -4.35
C GLN A 192 -8.95 18.78 -5.59
N CYS A 193 -9.84 19.77 -5.39
CA CYS A 193 -10.25 20.66 -6.47
C CYS A 193 -9.09 21.62 -6.81
N GLY A 194 -8.49 21.46 -7.97
CA GLY A 194 -7.30 22.20 -8.46
C GLY A 194 -6.50 21.35 -9.44
N ASP A 195 -6.49 20.04 -9.25
CA ASP A 195 -5.72 19.12 -10.10
C ASP A 195 -6.52 18.55 -11.30
N ARG A 196 -7.79 18.95 -11.49
CA ARG A 196 -8.61 18.45 -12.61
C ARG A 196 -8.02 18.70 -14.01
N ASN A 197 -7.14 19.69 -14.14
CA ASN A 197 -6.53 20.04 -15.42
C ASN A 197 -5.17 19.36 -15.71
N ASN A 198 -4.57 18.65 -14.73
CA ASN A 198 -3.26 17.99 -14.92
C ASN A 198 -3.27 16.46 -14.83
N LEU A 199 -4.42 15.85 -14.53
CA LEU A 199 -4.57 14.40 -14.57
C LEU A 199 -4.93 13.96 -16.00
N VAL A 200 -3.99 14.09 -16.90
CA VAL A 200 -3.90 13.16 -18.03
C VAL A 200 -3.77 11.78 -17.39
N ALA A 201 -4.89 11.04 -17.35
CA ALA A 201 -4.86 9.67 -16.85
C ALA A 201 -3.74 8.95 -17.58
N TRP A 202 -2.71 8.54 -16.87
CA TRP A 202 -1.57 7.89 -17.50
C TRP A 202 -2.09 6.72 -18.32
N PRO A 203 -1.66 6.55 -19.56
CA PRO A 203 -2.10 5.43 -20.37
C PRO A 203 -1.86 4.11 -19.62
N PHE A 204 -2.79 3.17 -19.76
CA PHE A 204 -2.72 1.87 -19.07
C PHE A 204 -1.35 1.21 -19.25
N TYR A 205 -0.79 1.24 -20.46
CA TYR A 205 0.53 0.65 -20.73
C TYR A 205 1.68 1.32 -19.96
N VAL A 206 1.58 2.62 -19.62
CA VAL A 206 2.58 3.31 -18.76
C VAL A 206 2.46 2.82 -17.33
N LYS A 207 1.23 2.73 -16.80
CA LYS A 207 0.98 2.20 -15.45
C LYS A 207 1.47 0.75 -15.34
N HIS A 208 1.15 -0.07 -16.32
CA HIS A 208 1.58 -1.46 -16.38
C HIS A 208 3.12 -1.59 -16.44
N ALA A 209 3.77 -0.76 -17.24
CA ALA A 209 5.23 -0.73 -17.33
C ALA A 209 5.88 -0.36 -15.98
N ILE A 210 5.34 0.63 -15.29
CA ILE A 210 5.82 1.03 -13.95
C ILE A 210 5.66 -0.12 -12.96
N TYR A 211 4.50 -0.76 -12.94
CA TYR A 211 4.25 -1.93 -12.11
C TYR A 211 5.26 -3.06 -12.37
N TRP A 212 5.45 -3.39 -13.65
CA TRP A 212 6.39 -4.43 -14.07
C TRP A 212 7.84 -4.09 -13.69
N MET A 213 8.25 -2.81 -13.86
CA MET A 213 9.56 -2.32 -13.41
C MET A 213 9.77 -2.53 -11.91
N HIS A 214 8.79 -2.16 -11.09
CA HIS A 214 8.88 -2.28 -9.63
C HIS A 214 9.00 -3.75 -9.20
N ALA A 215 8.19 -4.62 -9.78
CA ALA A 215 8.21 -6.06 -9.49
C ALA A 215 9.53 -6.74 -9.91
N ASN A 216 10.26 -6.16 -10.87
CA ASN A 216 11.50 -6.71 -11.42
C ASN A 216 12.72 -5.82 -11.18
N ALA A 217 12.65 -4.84 -10.29
CA ALA A 217 13.65 -3.76 -10.17
C ALA A 217 15.09 -4.25 -9.89
N THR A 218 15.24 -5.37 -9.20
CA THR A 218 16.54 -5.99 -8.89
C THR A 218 17.14 -6.76 -10.08
N ARG A 219 16.34 -7.00 -11.14
CA ARG A 219 16.78 -7.75 -12.33
C ARG A 219 17.25 -6.79 -13.43
N LYS A 220 17.98 -7.34 -14.42
CA LYS A 220 18.31 -6.59 -15.64
C LYS A 220 17.04 -6.36 -16.46
N ILE A 221 16.64 -5.11 -16.61
CA ILE A 221 15.49 -4.70 -17.41
C ILE A 221 16.01 -3.99 -18.68
N THR A 222 15.54 -4.43 -19.86
CA THR A 222 15.76 -3.72 -21.12
C THR A 222 14.51 -2.97 -21.54
N LEU A 223 14.66 -1.97 -22.37
CA LEU A 223 13.55 -1.17 -22.85
C LEU A 223 12.59 -1.99 -23.73
N GLU A 224 13.15 -2.94 -24.49
CA GLU A 224 12.41 -3.87 -25.34
C GLU A 224 11.54 -4.84 -24.50
N ALA A 225 12.14 -5.43 -23.45
CA ALA A 225 11.43 -6.31 -22.55
C ALA A 225 10.28 -5.57 -21.83
N LEU A 226 10.52 -4.33 -21.45
CA LEU A 226 9.52 -3.49 -20.83
C LEU A 226 8.36 -3.15 -21.79
N ALA A 227 8.68 -2.81 -23.03
CA ALA A 227 7.70 -2.50 -24.06
C ALA A 227 6.84 -3.73 -24.39
N ALA A 228 7.48 -4.91 -24.55
CA ALA A 228 6.79 -6.18 -24.75
C ALA A 228 5.86 -6.53 -23.58
N ALA A 229 6.33 -6.39 -22.34
CA ALA A 229 5.52 -6.62 -21.15
C ALA A 229 4.30 -5.67 -21.09
N SER A 230 4.44 -4.46 -21.63
CA SER A 230 3.38 -3.44 -21.63
C SER A 230 2.46 -3.49 -22.85
N GLY A 231 2.68 -4.43 -23.77
CA GLY A 231 1.85 -4.61 -24.98
C GLY A 231 1.94 -3.47 -25.99
N VAL A 232 3.05 -2.71 -26.03
CA VAL A 232 3.22 -1.56 -26.92
C VAL A 232 4.61 -1.52 -27.54
N SER A 233 4.78 -0.71 -28.60
CA SER A 233 6.10 -0.48 -29.18
C SER A 233 7.00 0.33 -28.24
N VAL A 234 8.33 0.17 -28.36
CA VAL A 234 9.32 0.97 -27.63
C VAL A 234 9.07 2.47 -27.78
N ARG A 235 8.77 2.93 -28.99
CA ARG A 235 8.47 4.34 -29.29
C ARG A 235 7.23 4.82 -28.53
N THR A 236 6.16 4.03 -28.54
CA THR A 236 4.90 4.34 -27.82
C THR A 236 5.16 4.44 -26.33
N LEU A 237 5.93 3.49 -25.77
CA LEU A 237 6.29 3.48 -24.37
C LEU A 237 7.08 4.72 -23.96
N GLN A 238 8.12 5.07 -24.72
CA GLN A 238 8.96 6.26 -24.46
C GLN A 238 8.16 7.57 -24.49
N LEU A 239 7.30 7.74 -25.49
CA LEU A 239 6.46 8.93 -25.61
C LEU A 239 5.45 9.01 -24.46
N GLY A 240 4.80 7.88 -24.13
CA GLY A 240 3.86 7.80 -23.03
C GLY A 240 4.49 8.12 -21.68
N PHE A 241 5.68 7.55 -21.40
CA PHE A 241 6.43 7.83 -20.18
C PHE A 241 6.81 9.31 -20.06
N ARG A 242 7.35 9.90 -21.16
CA ARG A 242 7.74 11.31 -21.14
C ARG A 242 6.57 12.24 -20.89
N LYS A 243 5.41 11.92 -21.50
CA LYS A 243 4.17 12.68 -21.32
C LYS A 243 3.60 12.51 -19.91
N ALA A 244 3.66 11.30 -19.36
CA ALA A 244 3.08 10.98 -18.06
C ALA A 244 3.97 11.38 -16.88
N THR A 245 5.27 11.11 -16.95
CA THR A 245 6.20 11.23 -15.81
C THR A 245 7.26 12.31 -15.98
N GLY A 246 7.36 12.91 -17.15
CA GLY A 246 8.49 13.81 -17.51
C GLY A 246 9.82 13.11 -17.76
N LEU A 247 9.90 11.79 -17.53
CA LEU A 247 11.12 10.99 -17.60
C LEU A 247 11.07 9.97 -18.75
N SER A 248 12.24 9.48 -19.16
CA SER A 248 12.29 8.26 -19.96
C SER A 248 12.00 7.04 -19.08
N PRO A 249 11.53 5.90 -19.65
CA PRO A 249 11.30 4.67 -18.90
C PRO A 249 12.51 4.23 -18.07
N MET A 250 13.70 4.22 -18.68
CA MET A 250 14.93 3.83 -17.98
C MET A 250 15.40 4.87 -16.96
N GLY A 251 15.13 6.16 -17.21
CA GLY A 251 15.37 7.23 -16.23
C GLY A 251 14.48 7.07 -14.99
N TYR A 252 13.22 6.74 -15.19
CA TYR A 252 12.28 6.42 -14.12
C TYR A 252 12.77 5.22 -13.30
N LEU A 253 13.13 4.10 -13.97
CA LEU A 253 13.67 2.92 -13.30
C LEU A 253 14.92 3.23 -12.48
N THR A 254 15.83 4.04 -13.02
CA THR A 254 17.06 4.45 -12.31
C THR A 254 16.71 5.24 -11.05
N ASN A 255 15.77 6.19 -11.14
CA ASN A 255 15.33 6.97 -10.00
C ASN A 255 14.69 6.08 -8.91
N PHE A 256 13.85 5.14 -9.31
CA PHE A 256 13.24 4.18 -8.40
C PHE A 256 14.29 3.32 -7.66
N ARG A 257 15.24 2.77 -8.42
CA ARG A 257 16.36 1.99 -7.86
C ARG A 257 17.21 2.78 -6.87
N LEU A 258 17.47 4.06 -7.16
CA LEU A 258 18.18 4.95 -6.24
C LEU A 258 17.41 5.20 -4.95
N GLU A 259 16.09 5.32 -5.03
CA GLU A 259 15.23 5.48 -3.84
C GLU A 259 15.26 4.24 -2.95
N CYS A 260 15.14 3.07 -3.55
CA CYS A 260 15.23 1.80 -2.83
C CYS A 260 16.61 1.60 -2.21
N ALA A 261 17.68 1.85 -2.98
CA ALA A 261 19.05 1.76 -2.47
C ALA A 261 19.32 2.76 -1.34
N TYR A 262 18.77 3.97 -1.43
CA TYR A 262 18.89 4.96 -0.36
C TYR A 262 18.20 4.51 0.94
N LYS A 263 17.02 3.88 0.83
CA LYS A 263 16.34 3.27 1.98
C LYS A 263 17.17 2.15 2.61
N ASP A 264 17.73 1.26 1.78
CA ASP A 264 18.61 0.18 2.28
C ASP A 264 19.85 0.75 2.98
N LEU A 265 20.44 1.84 2.46
CA LEU A 265 21.57 2.53 3.13
C LEU A 265 21.20 3.05 4.52
N LEU A 266 19.94 3.43 4.76
CA LEU A 266 19.44 3.92 6.05
C LEU A 266 18.99 2.82 7.00
N THR A 267 18.70 1.61 6.53
CA THR A 267 18.03 0.59 7.35
C THR A 267 18.83 -0.68 7.52
N GLU A 268 19.77 -0.97 6.62
CA GLU A 268 20.54 -2.20 6.67
C GLU A 268 21.77 -2.08 7.60
N PRO A 269 22.12 -3.18 8.28
CA PRO A 269 23.27 -3.21 9.19
C PRO A 269 24.59 -2.99 8.43
N GLU A 270 25.64 -2.55 9.13
CA GLU A 270 26.96 -2.28 8.56
C GLU A 270 27.61 -3.50 7.89
N THR A 271 27.17 -4.72 8.24
CA THR A 271 27.62 -5.97 7.61
C THR A 271 27.26 -6.05 6.13
N THR A 272 26.19 -5.38 5.69
CA THR A 272 25.85 -5.27 4.25
C THR A 272 26.64 -4.12 3.64
N THR A 273 27.51 -4.39 2.68
CA THR A 273 28.37 -3.34 2.09
C THR A 273 27.58 -2.40 1.18
N ILE A 274 28.09 -1.19 0.96
CA ILE A 274 27.50 -0.24 -0.01
C ILE A 274 27.53 -0.83 -1.43
N ASP A 275 28.52 -1.64 -1.72
CA ASP A 275 28.66 -2.33 -3.02
C ASP A 275 27.57 -3.40 -3.19
N ASP A 276 27.26 -4.17 -2.13
CA ASP A 276 26.18 -5.16 -2.14
C ASP A 276 24.83 -4.49 -2.40
N ILE A 277 24.54 -3.37 -1.72
CA ILE A 277 23.30 -2.59 -1.94
C ILE A 277 23.26 -2.07 -3.37
N SER A 278 24.36 -1.51 -3.88
CA SER A 278 24.41 -0.99 -5.26
C SER A 278 24.15 -2.08 -6.30
N ARG A 279 24.77 -3.25 -6.15
CA ARG A 279 24.58 -4.40 -7.05
C ARG A 279 23.17 -4.97 -6.96
N ARG A 280 22.60 -5.11 -5.78
CA ARG A 280 21.23 -5.56 -5.55
C ARG A 280 20.24 -4.74 -6.37
N TRP A 281 20.42 -3.43 -6.39
CA TRP A 281 19.58 -2.52 -7.15
C TRP A 281 20.03 -2.28 -8.60
N GLY A 282 20.92 -3.15 -9.11
CA GLY A 282 21.30 -3.20 -10.53
C GLY A 282 22.27 -2.11 -10.97
N PHE A 283 23.01 -1.51 -10.04
CA PHE A 283 24.11 -0.58 -10.38
C PHE A 283 25.42 -1.35 -10.52
N THR A 284 25.93 -1.41 -11.74
CA THR A 284 27.17 -2.13 -12.04
C THR A 284 28.42 -1.30 -11.80
N ASN A 285 28.28 0.02 -11.61
CA ASN A 285 29.40 0.93 -11.39
C ASN A 285 29.21 1.68 -10.06
N PRO A 286 29.98 1.31 -9.00
CA PRO A 286 29.87 1.93 -7.68
C PRO A 286 30.14 3.43 -7.66
N GLY A 287 31.08 3.90 -8.51
CA GLY A 287 31.40 5.33 -8.62
C GLY A 287 30.22 6.13 -9.16
N LYS A 288 29.57 5.62 -10.23
CA LYS A 288 28.37 6.23 -10.81
C LYS A 288 27.21 6.20 -9.83
N PHE A 289 27.01 5.09 -9.11
CA PHE A 289 26.02 4.98 -8.05
C PHE A 289 26.23 6.04 -6.97
N SER A 290 27.45 6.18 -6.45
CA SER A 290 27.79 7.15 -5.42
C SER A 290 27.56 8.60 -5.89
N ALA A 291 27.92 8.91 -7.14
CA ALA A 291 27.65 10.21 -7.74
C ALA A 291 26.15 10.51 -7.85
N GLN A 292 25.36 9.54 -8.28
CA GLN A 292 23.90 9.67 -8.41
C GLN A 292 23.21 9.84 -7.05
N ILE A 293 23.61 9.08 -6.02
CA ILE A 293 23.11 9.27 -4.64
C ILE A 293 23.45 10.68 -4.16
N ARG A 294 24.71 11.13 -4.34
CA ARG A 294 25.12 12.48 -3.94
C ARG A 294 24.33 13.58 -4.69
N GLN A 295 24.14 13.40 -5.98
CA GLN A 295 23.36 14.35 -6.78
C GLN A 295 21.90 14.45 -6.31
N LYS A 296 21.27 13.31 -5.97
CA LYS A 296 19.84 13.27 -5.61
C LYS A 296 19.58 13.66 -4.15
N TYR A 297 20.47 13.26 -3.22
CA TYR A 297 20.24 13.40 -1.77
C TYR A 297 21.25 14.33 -1.06
N GLY A 298 22.17 14.95 -1.81
CA GLY A 298 23.17 15.87 -1.27
C GLY A 298 24.32 15.23 -0.49
N ARG A 299 24.29 13.92 -0.24
CA ARG A 299 25.27 13.18 0.57
C ARG A 299 25.74 11.92 -0.19
N ASN A 300 26.99 11.52 0.01
CA ASN A 300 27.47 10.26 -0.54
C ASN A 300 26.93 9.05 0.29
N PRO A 301 26.94 7.83 -0.26
CA PRO A 301 26.39 6.64 0.43
C PRO A 301 26.97 6.39 1.81
N LEU A 302 28.28 6.63 2.01
CA LEU A 302 28.95 6.45 3.29
C LEU A 302 28.46 7.47 4.33
N ALA A 303 28.27 8.73 3.91
CA ALA A 303 27.73 9.79 4.77
C ALA A 303 26.25 9.58 5.11
N VAL A 304 25.47 8.96 4.22
CA VAL A 304 24.08 8.57 4.48
C VAL A 304 24.03 7.51 5.58
N ARG A 305 24.88 6.49 5.49
CA ARG A 305 24.94 5.40 6.47
C ARG A 305 25.42 5.86 7.86
N LYS A 306 26.40 6.76 7.91
CA LYS A 306 26.93 7.28 9.20
C LYS A 306 25.99 8.27 9.91
N ALA A 307 24.89 8.65 9.29
CA ALA A 307 23.90 9.57 9.86
C ALA A 307 22.79 8.81 10.65
N GLN A 308 22.98 7.51 10.88
CA GLN A 308 22.21 6.72 11.84
C GLN A 308 22.80 6.94 13.25
#